data_127fbd9e0aa3e3d3054b71bed70e26b3
#
_entry.id   127fbd9e0aa3e3d3054b71bed70e26b3
#
_cell.length_a   1.000
_cell.length_b   1.000
_cell.length_c   1.000
_cell.angle_alpha   90.00
_cell.angle_beta   90.00
_cell.angle_gamma   90.00
#
_symmetry.space_group_name_H-M   'P 1'
#
loop_
_entity.id
_entity.type
_entity.pdbx_description
1 polymer ?
#
loop_
_entity_poly.entity_id
_entity_poly.type
_entity_poly.pdbx_seq_one_letter_code
_entity_poly.pdbx_strand_id
1 'polypeptide(L)'
;YADKEGYMPDKDDNEAMRIGRDLEAYVAERWAEKTGKKYRRTNYMYAHDDYPFVRANVDREVVGENAGLECKTTSVYNKHDFEGGEIPLWYYCQCQHYMAVMGYERMYLAVLVLGKAFYDFVIERNENEIRVLLDNEIEFWNHHVLAHKPPEPDGSESSQNAVKALLSHFDGKGEVLPVPAIIMEQEANLSRYEALKEQSDALNKEIETIKQELMLALGDRETAEAQKYRVTFKPQTRTSIDSKRLKAERPEIYDEYAQATESRVL
;
A
#
# COMPACT_ATOMS: atom_id res chain seq x y z
N TYR A 1 -4.10 -9.69 8.54
CA TYR A 1 -3.92 -10.55 9.69
C TYR A 1 -3.43 -9.77 10.91
N ALA A 2 -2.21 -9.24 10.90
CA ALA A 2 -1.62 -8.53 12.05
C ALA A 2 -2.50 -7.38 12.58
N ASP A 3 -3.18 -6.66 11.70
CA ASP A 3 -4.16 -5.63 12.05
C ASP A 3 -5.40 -6.22 12.76
N LYS A 4 -5.91 -7.36 12.27
CA LYS A 4 -7.08 -8.04 12.87
C LYS A 4 -6.79 -8.66 14.24
N GLU A 5 -5.56 -9.09 14.46
CA GLU A 5 -5.08 -9.63 15.73
C GLU A 5 -4.61 -8.54 16.73
N GLY A 6 -4.61 -7.27 16.33
CA GLY A 6 -4.19 -6.17 17.19
C GLY A 6 -2.68 -6.02 17.36
N TYR A 7 -1.88 -6.65 16.50
CA TYR A 7 -0.42 -6.51 16.53
C TYR A 7 0.09 -5.22 15.87
N MET A 8 -0.71 -4.65 14.95
CA MET A 8 -0.34 -3.39 14.31
C MET A 8 -0.71 -2.21 15.21
N PRO A 9 0.16 -1.21 15.33
CA PRO A 9 -0.23 0.03 15.98
C PRO A 9 -1.34 0.73 15.20
N ASP A 10 -2.14 1.52 15.90
CA ASP A 10 -3.10 2.39 15.24
C ASP A 10 -2.37 3.27 14.21
N LYS A 11 -2.96 3.38 13.03
CA LYS A 11 -2.39 4.24 11.99
C LYS A 11 -2.54 5.70 12.39
N ASP A 12 -1.43 6.39 12.50
CA ASP A 12 -1.45 7.84 12.65
C ASP A 12 -2.16 8.48 11.44
N ASP A 13 -3.02 9.44 11.75
CA ASP A 13 -3.70 10.21 10.73
C ASP A 13 -2.71 11.13 10.01
N ASN A 14 -2.62 10.98 8.70
CA ASN A 14 -1.76 11.81 7.89
C ASN A 14 -2.56 12.83 7.07
N GLU A 15 -1.87 13.84 6.54
CA GLU A 15 -2.52 14.92 5.81
C GLU A 15 -3.28 14.43 4.56
N ALA A 16 -2.80 13.39 3.88
CA ALA A 16 -3.51 12.81 2.73
C ALA A 16 -4.85 12.17 3.15
N MET A 17 -4.88 11.47 4.28
CA MET A 17 -6.10 10.89 4.84
C MET A 17 -7.09 11.99 5.26
N ARG A 18 -6.60 13.06 5.87
CA ARG A 18 -7.39 14.21 6.24
C ARG A 18 -8.01 14.90 5.03
N ILE A 19 -7.20 15.21 4.01
CA ILE A 19 -7.66 15.77 2.74
C ILE A 19 -8.74 14.90 2.11
N GLY A 20 -8.55 13.56 2.13
CA GLY A 20 -9.53 12.59 1.63
C GLY A 20 -10.89 12.75 2.31
N ARG A 21 -10.92 12.78 3.64
CA ARG A 21 -12.16 12.96 4.42
C ARG A 21 -12.80 14.35 4.20
N ASP A 22 -11.98 15.41 4.17
CA ASP A 22 -12.48 16.77 3.99
C ASP A 22 -13.10 16.98 2.60
N LEU A 23 -12.58 16.32 1.58
CA LEU A 23 -13.05 16.43 0.20
C LEU A 23 -14.11 15.41 -0.20
N GLU A 24 -14.39 14.39 0.59
CA GLU A 24 -15.38 13.35 0.30
C GLU A 24 -16.76 13.94 -0.07
N ALA A 25 -17.23 14.90 0.73
CA ALA A 25 -18.51 15.57 0.47
C ALA A 25 -18.48 16.38 -0.84
N TYR A 26 -17.37 17.03 -1.16
CA TYR A 26 -17.19 17.75 -2.41
C TYR A 26 -17.18 16.81 -3.63
N VAL A 27 -16.53 15.67 -3.52
CA VAL A 27 -16.51 14.64 -4.58
C VAL A 27 -17.91 14.13 -4.85
N ALA A 28 -18.70 13.85 -3.81
CA ALA A 28 -20.09 13.42 -3.94
C ALA A 28 -20.96 14.50 -4.60
N GLU A 29 -20.80 15.78 -4.23
CA GLU A 29 -21.54 16.89 -4.83
C GLU A 29 -21.19 17.06 -6.33
N ARG A 30 -19.90 17.02 -6.66
CA ARG A 30 -19.43 17.07 -8.06
C ARG A 30 -19.99 15.92 -8.91
N TRP A 31 -20.09 14.73 -8.34
CA TRP A 31 -20.69 13.60 -9.00
C TRP A 31 -22.21 13.83 -9.24
N ALA A 32 -22.91 14.36 -8.23
CA ALA A 32 -24.35 14.66 -8.34
C ALA A 32 -24.61 15.75 -9.40
N GLU A 33 -23.82 16.81 -9.43
CA GLU A 33 -23.91 17.86 -10.47
C GLU A 33 -23.70 17.27 -11.88
N LYS A 34 -22.71 16.38 -12.04
CA LYS A 34 -22.35 15.78 -13.33
C LYS A 34 -23.43 14.81 -13.84
N THR A 35 -24.00 14.02 -12.92
CA THR A 35 -24.91 12.92 -13.27
C THR A 35 -26.38 13.30 -13.17
N GLY A 36 -26.70 14.40 -12.46
CA GLY A 36 -28.08 14.77 -12.12
C GLY A 36 -28.73 13.85 -11.07
N LYS A 37 -27.98 12.90 -10.50
CA LYS A 37 -28.46 11.94 -9.51
C LYS A 37 -28.43 12.53 -8.10
N LYS A 38 -29.30 12.03 -7.24
CA LYS A 38 -29.34 12.39 -5.82
C LYS A 38 -28.72 11.30 -4.98
N TYR A 39 -28.07 11.69 -3.90
CA TYR A 39 -27.48 10.76 -2.94
C TYR A 39 -27.90 11.11 -1.51
N ARG A 40 -27.71 10.14 -0.61
CA ARG A 40 -27.77 10.35 0.84
C ARG A 40 -26.56 9.75 1.51
N ARG A 41 -26.08 10.37 2.58
CA ARG A 41 -25.00 9.83 3.39
C ARG A 41 -25.48 8.65 4.21
N THR A 42 -24.67 7.62 4.29
CA THR A 42 -24.82 6.55 5.27
C THR A 42 -23.80 6.76 6.40
N ASN A 43 -24.22 6.51 7.64
CA ASN A 43 -23.31 6.62 8.79
C ASN A 43 -23.22 5.27 9.53
N TYR A 44 -23.49 4.18 8.82
CA TYR A 44 -23.53 2.84 9.38
C TYR A 44 -22.49 1.96 8.73
N MET A 45 -21.95 1.06 9.55
CA MET A 45 -21.20 -0.08 9.07
C MET A 45 -22.18 -1.23 8.90
N TYR A 46 -22.24 -1.77 7.70
CA TYR A 46 -23.11 -2.88 7.36
C TYR A 46 -22.33 -4.19 7.44
N ALA A 47 -23.00 -5.28 7.75
CA ALA A 47 -22.43 -6.62 7.76
C ALA A 47 -23.19 -7.50 6.76
N HIS A 48 -22.48 -8.44 6.14
CA HIS A 48 -23.10 -9.45 5.30
C HIS A 48 -23.98 -10.36 6.13
N ASP A 49 -25.16 -10.72 5.65
CA ASP A 49 -26.15 -11.50 6.40
C ASP A 49 -25.60 -12.85 6.88
N ASP A 50 -24.91 -13.59 6.00
CA ASP A 50 -24.37 -14.92 6.29
C ASP A 50 -22.96 -14.86 6.93
N TYR A 51 -22.21 -13.78 6.70
CA TYR A 51 -20.82 -13.62 7.13
C TYR A 51 -20.61 -12.29 7.86
N PRO A 52 -20.96 -12.17 9.14
CA PRO A 52 -20.97 -10.89 9.87
C PRO A 52 -19.60 -10.21 10.02
N PHE A 53 -18.50 -10.93 9.76
CA PHE A 53 -17.15 -10.38 9.72
C PHE A 53 -16.85 -9.65 8.40
N VAL A 54 -17.58 -9.94 7.33
CA VAL A 54 -17.53 -9.22 6.04
C VAL A 54 -18.37 -7.97 6.18
N ARG A 55 -17.74 -6.81 6.13
CA ARG A 55 -18.38 -5.52 6.47
C ARG A 55 -18.11 -4.46 5.42
N ALA A 56 -19.10 -3.59 5.21
CA ALA A 56 -19.02 -2.46 4.30
C ALA A 56 -19.34 -1.14 5.01
N ASN A 57 -18.61 -0.10 4.65
CA ASN A 57 -18.89 1.28 5.04
C ASN A 57 -18.95 2.11 3.75
N VAL A 58 -20.16 2.24 3.20
CA VAL A 58 -20.40 2.92 1.91
C VAL A 58 -20.51 4.42 2.15
N ASP A 59 -19.82 5.23 1.35
CA ASP A 59 -19.83 6.70 1.53
C ASP A 59 -21.21 7.29 1.32
N ARG A 60 -21.91 6.88 0.25
CA ARG A 60 -23.25 7.39 -0.09
C ARG A 60 -24.12 6.29 -0.69
N GLU A 61 -25.43 6.39 -0.50
CA GLU A 61 -26.44 5.66 -1.25
C GLU A 61 -27.04 6.55 -2.33
N VAL A 62 -27.33 5.99 -3.49
CA VAL A 62 -27.97 6.71 -4.60
C VAL A 62 -29.48 6.66 -4.43
N VAL A 63 -30.14 7.82 -4.40
CA VAL A 63 -31.58 7.89 -4.18
C VAL A 63 -32.34 7.44 -5.43
N GLY A 64 -33.23 6.48 -5.26
CA GLY A 64 -34.05 5.95 -6.36
C GLY A 64 -33.39 4.85 -7.18
N GLU A 65 -32.22 4.40 -6.78
CA GLU A 65 -31.50 3.27 -7.40
C GLU A 65 -31.02 2.29 -6.32
N ASN A 66 -30.89 1.01 -6.67
CA ASN A 66 -30.22 0.03 -5.81
C ASN A 66 -28.70 0.11 -6.02
N ALA A 67 -28.11 1.22 -5.58
CA ALA A 67 -26.72 1.53 -5.88
C ALA A 67 -26.06 2.35 -4.77
N GLY A 68 -24.74 2.16 -4.63
CA GLY A 68 -23.88 2.98 -3.79
C GLY A 68 -23.00 3.92 -4.61
N LEU A 69 -22.39 4.90 -3.92
CA LEU A 69 -21.38 5.79 -4.47
C LEU A 69 -20.16 5.76 -3.53
N GLU A 70 -19.01 5.48 -4.10
CA GLU A 70 -17.69 5.57 -3.45
C GLU A 70 -16.96 6.81 -3.96
N CYS A 71 -16.40 7.60 -3.04
CA CYS A 71 -15.74 8.86 -3.32
C CYS A 71 -14.24 8.74 -3.04
N LYS A 72 -13.41 9.04 -4.03
CA LYS A 72 -11.96 8.96 -3.91
C LYS A 72 -11.28 10.28 -4.26
N THR A 73 -10.21 10.59 -3.55
CA THR A 73 -9.26 11.63 -3.92
C THR A 73 -7.90 11.01 -4.15
N THR A 74 -7.18 11.48 -5.15
CA THR A 74 -5.83 11.01 -5.44
C THR A 74 -4.94 12.13 -5.96
N SER A 75 -3.63 11.92 -5.91
CA SER A 75 -2.66 12.89 -6.42
C SER A 75 -2.57 12.85 -7.94
N VAL A 76 -2.01 13.91 -8.53
CA VAL A 76 -1.75 13.99 -9.98
C VAL A 76 -0.81 12.89 -10.49
N TYR A 77 0.04 12.34 -9.62
CA TYR A 77 0.98 11.26 -9.98
C TYR A 77 0.27 9.95 -10.32
N ASN A 78 -0.91 9.71 -9.74
CA ASN A 78 -1.71 8.51 -9.97
C ASN A 78 -2.78 8.71 -11.07
N LYS A 79 -2.68 9.78 -11.84
CA LYS A 79 -3.64 10.08 -12.92
C LYS A 79 -3.73 8.96 -13.95
N HIS A 80 -2.60 8.34 -14.27
CA HIS A 80 -2.51 7.26 -15.26
C HIS A 80 -3.35 6.04 -14.92
N ASP A 81 -3.64 5.82 -13.63
CA ASP A 81 -4.45 4.71 -13.14
C ASP A 81 -5.91 4.80 -13.63
N PHE A 82 -6.36 5.97 -14.09
CA PHE A 82 -7.73 6.25 -14.52
C PHE A 82 -7.85 6.69 -15.99
N GLU A 83 -6.73 6.83 -16.69
CA GLU A 83 -6.72 7.18 -18.12
C GLU A 83 -7.22 6.00 -18.96
N GLY A 84 -7.96 6.30 -20.02
CA GLY A 84 -8.53 5.25 -20.89
C GLY A 84 -9.81 4.62 -20.36
N GLY A 85 -10.32 5.04 -19.18
CA GLY A 85 -11.51 4.45 -18.55
C GLY A 85 -11.19 3.23 -17.69
N GLU A 86 -9.91 3.01 -17.36
CA GLU A 86 -9.48 1.94 -16.47
C GLU A 86 -9.76 2.30 -15.01
N ILE A 87 -9.99 1.27 -14.21
CA ILE A 87 -10.21 1.37 -12.76
C ILE A 87 -9.17 0.49 -12.09
N PRO A 88 -8.39 1.03 -11.14
CA PRO A 88 -7.47 0.21 -10.34
C PRO A 88 -8.19 -0.97 -9.70
N LEU A 89 -7.60 -2.15 -9.80
CA LEU A 89 -8.21 -3.41 -9.36
C LEU A 89 -8.68 -3.36 -7.90
N TRP A 90 -7.95 -2.69 -7.02
CA TRP A 90 -8.32 -2.58 -5.60
C TRP A 90 -9.61 -1.75 -5.38
N TYR A 91 -9.87 -0.71 -6.18
CA TYR A 91 -11.14 0.03 -6.12
C TYR A 91 -12.29 -0.78 -6.72
N TYR A 92 -12.01 -1.50 -7.80
CA TYR A 92 -12.97 -2.42 -8.39
C TYR A 92 -13.39 -3.51 -7.39
N CYS A 93 -12.43 -4.19 -6.76
CA CYS A 93 -12.69 -5.18 -5.72
C CYS A 93 -13.45 -4.60 -4.53
N GLN A 94 -13.11 -3.40 -4.07
CA GLN A 94 -13.84 -2.70 -3.01
C GLN A 94 -15.32 -2.49 -3.38
N CYS A 95 -15.59 -2.07 -4.62
CA CYS A 95 -16.97 -1.87 -5.08
C CYS A 95 -17.74 -3.20 -5.18
N GLN A 96 -17.12 -4.27 -5.68
CA GLN A 96 -17.75 -5.60 -5.72
C GLN A 96 -18.02 -6.14 -4.31
N HIS A 97 -17.07 -5.95 -3.38
CA HIS A 97 -17.26 -6.28 -1.96
C HIS A 97 -18.44 -5.52 -1.34
N TYR A 98 -18.55 -4.22 -1.60
CA TYR A 98 -19.68 -3.43 -1.10
C TYR A 98 -21.01 -3.89 -1.69
N MET A 99 -21.02 -4.24 -2.98
CA MET A 99 -22.22 -4.82 -3.59
C MET A 99 -22.58 -6.19 -2.99
N ALA A 100 -21.60 -6.99 -2.60
CA ALA A 100 -21.85 -8.26 -1.90
C ALA A 100 -22.55 -8.04 -0.57
N VAL A 101 -22.07 -7.10 0.26
CA VAL A 101 -22.61 -6.82 1.59
C VAL A 101 -23.97 -6.12 1.52
N MET A 102 -24.12 -5.14 0.60
CA MET A 102 -25.30 -4.28 0.54
C MET A 102 -26.42 -4.80 -0.36
N GLY A 103 -26.15 -5.83 -1.18
CA GLY A 103 -27.11 -6.30 -2.19
C GLY A 103 -27.32 -5.30 -3.32
N TYR A 104 -26.40 -4.36 -3.56
CA TYR A 104 -26.53 -3.40 -4.65
C TYR A 104 -26.32 -4.05 -6.01
N GLU A 105 -27.01 -3.52 -7.01
CA GLU A 105 -26.88 -3.94 -8.42
C GLU A 105 -25.67 -3.27 -9.10
N ARG A 106 -25.26 -2.10 -8.60
CA ARG A 106 -24.11 -1.35 -9.09
C ARG A 106 -23.49 -0.45 -8.03
N MET A 107 -22.25 -0.08 -8.28
CA MET A 107 -21.56 0.98 -7.56
C MET A 107 -21.11 2.08 -8.54
N TYR A 108 -21.24 3.31 -8.10
CA TYR A 108 -20.60 4.46 -8.74
C TYR A 108 -19.27 4.74 -8.02
N LEU A 109 -18.24 4.96 -8.80
CA LEU A 109 -16.93 5.37 -8.28
C LEU A 109 -16.61 6.76 -8.81
N ALA A 110 -16.56 7.75 -7.94
CA ALA A 110 -16.20 9.12 -8.26
C ALA A 110 -14.79 9.43 -7.77
N VAL A 111 -13.90 9.87 -8.67
CA VAL A 111 -12.49 10.09 -8.35
C VAL A 111 -12.07 11.51 -8.70
N LEU A 112 -11.63 12.25 -7.69
CA LEU A 112 -11.02 13.56 -7.85
C LEU A 112 -9.50 13.43 -7.86
N VAL A 113 -8.88 13.67 -9.01
CA VAL A 113 -7.43 13.85 -9.14
C VAL A 113 -7.11 15.31 -8.83
N LEU A 114 -6.49 15.56 -7.70
CA LEU A 114 -6.26 16.89 -7.14
C LEU A 114 -5.56 17.83 -8.15
N GLY A 115 -6.19 18.96 -8.40
CA GLY A 115 -5.69 19.97 -9.32
C GLY A 115 -5.67 19.58 -10.80
N LYS A 116 -6.30 18.44 -11.21
CA LYS A 116 -6.15 17.93 -12.58
C LYS A 116 -7.44 17.46 -13.25
N ALA A 117 -8.18 16.50 -12.66
CA ALA A 117 -9.29 15.84 -13.35
C ALA A 117 -10.35 15.30 -12.36
N PHE A 118 -11.53 15.01 -12.90
CA PHE A 118 -12.59 14.32 -12.21
C PHE A 118 -13.10 13.19 -13.10
N TYR A 119 -13.05 11.97 -12.59
CA TYR A 119 -13.54 10.77 -13.25
C TYR A 119 -14.75 10.22 -12.51
N ASP A 120 -15.65 9.60 -13.24
CA ASP A 120 -16.78 8.85 -12.71
C ASP A 120 -16.94 7.56 -13.51
N PHE A 121 -17.14 6.48 -12.78
CA PHE A 121 -17.27 5.13 -13.34
C PHE A 121 -18.54 4.49 -12.82
N VAL A 122 -19.10 3.60 -13.63
CA VAL A 122 -20.18 2.71 -13.23
C VAL A 122 -19.62 1.29 -13.19
N ILE A 123 -19.76 0.64 -12.06
CA ILE A 123 -19.31 -0.73 -11.85
C ILE A 123 -20.57 -1.57 -11.61
N GLU A 124 -20.86 -2.46 -12.55
CA GLU A 124 -21.99 -3.36 -12.45
C GLU A 124 -21.64 -4.55 -11.54
N ARG A 125 -22.64 -5.07 -10.85
CA ARG A 125 -22.50 -6.25 -10.00
C ARG A 125 -22.11 -7.47 -10.82
N ASN A 126 -21.07 -8.17 -10.39
CA ASN A 126 -20.63 -9.42 -10.99
C ASN A 126 -20.65 -10.57 -9.98
N GLU A 127 -21.66 -11.42 -10.05
CA GLU A 127 -21.86 -12.51 -9.08
C GLU A 127 -20.71 -13.53 -9.07
N ASN A 128 -20.08 -13.78 -10.22
CA ASN A 128 -18.95 -14.71 -10.26
C ASN A 128 -17.72 -14.16 -9.55
N GLU A 129 -17.42 -12.88 -9.73
CA GLU A 129 -16.30 -12.22 -9.07
C GLU A 129 -16.57 -12.01 -7.58
N ILE A 130 -17.80 -11.63 -7.22
CA ILE A 130 -18.24 -11.53 -5.82
C ILE A 130 -18.08 -12.87 -5.11
N ARG A 131 -18.48 -13.98 -5.74
CA ARG A 131 -18.30 -15.30 -5.14
C ARG A 131 -16.83 -15.61 -4.89
N VAL A 132 -15.95 -15.38 -5.87
CA VAL A 132 -14.50 -15.60 -5.72
C VAL A 132 -13.93 -14.71 -4.61
N LEU A 133 -14.36 -13.45 -4.55
CA LEU A 133 -13.92 -12.50 -3.52
C LEU A 133 -14.33 -12.97 -2.13
N LEU A 134 -15.61 -13.31 -1.94
CA LEU A 134 -16.13 -13.81 -0.68
C LEU A 134 -15.48 -15.12 -0.26
N ASP A 135 -15.27 -16.07 -1.18
CA ASP A 135 -14.60 -17.34 -0.89
C ASP A 135 -13.19 -17.09 -0.33
N ASN A 136 -12.43 -16.18 -0.93
CA ASN A 136 -11.10 -15.79 -0.43
C ASN A 136 -11.15 -15.08 0.93
N GLU A 137 -12.12 -14.18 1.15
CA GLU A 137 -12.29 -13.47 2.42
C GLU A 137 -12.67 -14.44 3.56
N ILE A 138 -13.57 -15.40 3.28
CA ILE A 138 -13.99 -16.44 4.22
C ILE A 138 -12.83 -17.38 4.53
N GLU A 139 -12.09 -17.81 3.52
CA GLU A 139 -10.90 -18.65 3.70
C GLU A 139 -9.85 -17.94 4.55
N PHE A 140 -9.53 -16.69 4.23
CA PHE A 140 -8.60 -15.87 5.01
C PHE A 140 -9.05 -15.73 6.45
N TRP A 141 -10.32 -15.43 6.69
CA TRP A 141 -10.86 -15.28 8.04
C TRP A 141 -10.74 -16.55 8.85
N ASN A 142 -11.18 -17.67 8.29
CA ASN A 142 -11.20 -18.96 8.98
C ASN A 142 -9.78 -19.54 9.21
N HIS A 143 -8.93 -19.50 8.19
CA HIS A 143 -7.63 -20.17 8.24
C HIS A 143 -6.53 -19.31 8.88
N HIS A 144 -6.71 -18.00 8.90
CA HIS A 144 -5.71 -17.11 9.46
C HIS A 144 -6.22 -16.40 10.73
N VAL A 145 -7.33 -15.68 10.65
CA VAL A 145 -7.79 -14.87 11.80
C VAL A 145 -8.32 -15.77 12.92
N LEU A 146 -9.33 -16.61 12.67
CA LEU A 146 -9.89 -17.48 13.70
C LEU A 146 -8.92 -18.56 14.18
N ALA A 147 -8.06 -19.04 13.31
CA ALA A 147 -7.05 -20.04 13.65
C ALA A 147 -5.79 -19.44 14.28
N HIS A 148 -5.69 -18.11 14.43
CA HIS A 148 -4.51 -17.39 14.91
C HIS A 148 -3.22 -17.80 14.18
N LYS A 149 -3.33 -18.10 12.88
CA LYS A 149 -2.22 -18.54 12.06
C LYS A 149 -1.90 -17.47 11.01
N PRO A 150 -0.72 -16.83 11.05
CA PRO A 150 -0.35 -15.84 10.04
C PRO A 150 -0.30 -16.46 8.64
N PRO A 151 -0.66 -15.70 7.60
CA PRO A 151 -0.44 -16.13 6.21
C PRO A 151 1.05 -16.20 5.89
N GLU A 152 1.39 -16.96 4.85
CA GLU A 152 2.77 -17.07 4.37
C GLU A 152 3.30 -15.69 3.92
N PRO A 153 4.57 -15.36 4.21
CA PRO A 153 5.17 -14.12 3.75
C PRO A 153 5.24 -14.06 2.21
N ASP A 154 4.85 -12.93 1.64
CA ASP A 154 4.84 -12.70 0.18
C ASP A 154 5.99 -11.78 -0.31
N GLY A 155 6.87 -11.34 0.59
CA GLY A 155 7.99 -10.46 0.30
C GLY A 155 7.62 -8.97 0.13
N SER A 156 6.35 -8.60 0.26
CA SER A 156 5.91 -7.21 0.21
C SER A 156 6.34 -6.42 1.46
N GLU A 157 6.42 -5.10 1.33
CA GLU A 157 6.66 -4.22 2.48
C GLU A 157 5.57 -4.36 3.55
N SER A 158 4.33 -4.55 3.14
CA SER A 158 3.20 -4.79 4.05
C SER A 158 3.39 -6.08 4.85
N SER A 159 3.79 -7.17 4.20
CA SER A 159 4.12 -8.44 4.84
C SER A 159 5.30 -8.30 5.80
N GLN A 160 6.36 -7.59 5.38
CA GLN A 160 7.52 -7.34 6.24
C GLN A 160 7.14 -6.56 7.50
N ASN A 161 6.31 -5.52 7.37
CA ASN A 161 5.83 -4.73 8.50
C ASN A 161 4.94 -5.55 9.44
N ALA A 162 4.09 -6.40 8.91
CA ALA A 162 3.26 -7.32 9.68
C ALA A 162 4.09 -8.33 10.47
N VAL A 163 5.12 -8.91 9.85
CA VAL A 163 6.06 -9.84 10.53
C VAL A 163 6.84 -9.12 11.63
N LYS A 164 7.34 -7.91 11.38
CA LYS A 164 8.03 -7.10 12.40
C LYS A 164 7.11 -6.78 13.59
N ALA A 165 5.87 -6.37 13.31
CA ALA A 165 4.88 -6.09 14.34
C ALA A 165 4.56 -7.33 15.18
N LEU A 166 4.32 -8.47 14.55
CA LEU A 166 4.11 -9.74 15.22
C LEU A 166 5.31 -10.10 16.13
N LEU A 167 6.52 -10.03 15.59
CA LEU A 167 7.74 -10.39 16.32
C LEU A 167 8.11 -9.39 17.43
N SER A 168 7.63 -8.15 17.39
CA SER A 168 7.87 -7.16 18.45
C SER A 168 7.20 -7.54 19.79
N HIS A 169 6.20 -8.39 19.74
CA HIS A 169 5.49 -8.87 20.93
C HIS A 169 6.17 -10.08 21.60
N PHE A 170 7.20 -10.66 20.96
CA PHE A 170 7.96 -11.76 21.54
C PHE A 170 9.20 -11.25 22.29
N ASP A 171 9.30 -11.53 23.56
CA ASP A 171 10.36 -11.06 24.46
C ASP A 171 11.58 -12.01 24.52
N GLY A 172 11.98 -12.52 23.35
CA GLY A 172 13.11 -13.44 23.20
C GLY A 172 14.49 -12.76 23.14
N LYS A 173 14.72 -11.70 23.93
CA LYS A 173 16.01 -10.98 23.95
C LYS A 173 17.12 -11.87 24.54
N GLY A 174 18.06 -12.22 23.69
CA GLY A 174 19.30 -12.87 24.10
C GLY A 174 19.29 -14.38 24.24
N GLU A 175 18.19 -15.05 23.97
CA GLU A 175 18.15 -16.51 23.88
C GLU A 175 18.64 -16.96 22.49
N VAL A 176 19.76 -17.66 22.47
CA VAL A 176 20.18 -18.43 21.30
C VAL A 176 19.34 -19.70 21.31
N LEU A 177 18.33 -19.78 20.42
CA LEU A 177 17.61 -21.04 20.23
C LEU A 177 18.61 -22.14 19.87
N PRO A 178 18.59 -23.27 20.60
CA PRO A 178 19.35 -24.41 20.16
C PRO A 178 18.86 -24.83 18.78
N VAL A 179 19.72 -24.68 17.86
CA VAL A 179 19.62 -24.64 16.42
C VAL A 179 19.04 -25.89 15.70
N PRO A 180 18.76 -27.06 16.29
CA PRO A 180 18.46 -28.22 15.44
C PRO A 180 17.13 -28.16 14.68
N ALA A 181 16.03 -27.67 15.28
CA ALA A 181 14.72 -27.81 14.63
C ALA A 181 14.45 -26.74 13.57
N ILE A 182 14.57 -25.45 13.91
CA ILE A 182 14.20 -24.35 12.99
C ILE A 182 15.19 -24.23 11.83
N ILE A 183 16.48 -24.43 12.06
CA ILE A 183 17.48 -24.31 10.98
C ILE A 183 17.44 -25.50 10.04
N MET A 184 17.19 -26.70 10.51
CA MET A 184 17.05 -27.87 9.61
C MET A 184 15.85 -27.71 8.67
N GLU A 185 14.72 -27.19 9.16
CA GLU A 185 13.55 -26.90 8.32
C GLU A 185 13.79 -25.74 7.35
N GLN A 186 14.65 -24.78 7.71
CA GLN A 186 14.93 -23.58 6.91
C GLN A 186 16.28 -23.63 6.18
N GLU A 187 17.05 -24.72 6.27
CA GLU A 187 18.38 -24.85 5.63
C GLU A 187 18.31 -24.61 4.11
N ALA A 188 17.27 -25.15 3.46
CA ALA A 188 17.04 -24.93 2.04
C ALA A 188 16.76 -23.45 1.71
N ASN A 189 16.03 -22.75 2.58
CA ASN A 189 15.74 -21.33 2.42
C ASN A 189 17.00 -20.49 2.66
N LEU A 190 17.86 -20.84 3.62
CA LEU A 190 19.13 -20.17 3.86
C LEU A 190 20.08 -20.30 2.66
N SER A 191 20.24 -21.53 2.14
CA SER A 191 21.05 -21.78 0.93
C SER A 191 20.52 -21.03 -0.28
N ARG A 192 19.19 -20.97 -0.44
CA ARG A 192 18.54 -20.20 -1.51
C ARG A 192 18.75 -18.69 -1.32
N TYR A 193 18.65 -18.20 -0.10
CA TYR A 193 18.90 -16.80 0.22
C TYR A 193 20.34 -16.38 -0.15
N GLU A 194 21.35 -17.19 0.22
CA GLU A 194 22.74 -16.95 -0.13
C GLU A 194 22.94 -16.90 -1.65
N ALA A 195 22.41 -17.90 -2.37
CA ALA A 195 22.51 -17.92 -3.83
C ALA A 195 21.82 -16.72 -4.50
N LEU A 196 20.66 -16.31 -4.02
CA LEU A 196 19.96 -15.12 -4.53
C LEU A 196 20.69 -13.84 -4.21
N LYS A 197 21.35 -13.75 -3.06
CA LYS A 197 22.17 -12.60 -2.68
C LYS A 197 23.39 -12.49 -3.60
N GLU A 198 24.09 -13.58 -3.87
CA GLU A 198 25.21 -13.60 -4.84
C GLU A 198 24.77 -13.16 -6.24
N GLN A 199 23.59 -13.64 -6.71
CA GLN A 199 23.04 -13.19 -7.99
C GLN A 199 22.69 -11.70 -7.98
N SER A 200 22.10 -11.20 -6.90
CA SER A 200 21.78 -9.78 -6.74
C SER A 200 23.05 -8.92 -6.78
N ASP A 201 24.10 -9.33 -6.10
CA ASP A 201 25.38 -8.63 -6.08
C ASP A 201 26.04 -8.62 -7.49
N ALA A 202 25.95 -9.73 -8.22
CA ALA A 202 26.44 -9.81 -9.60
C ALA A 202 25.67 -8.86 -10.53
N LEU A 203 24.33 -8.85 -10.44
CA LEU A 203 23.47 -7.95 -11.21
C LEU A 203 23.71 -6.47 -10.87
N ASN A 204 23.88 -6.15 -9.59
CA ASN A 204 24.21 -4.80 -9.15
C ASN A 204 25.56 -4.34 -9.73
N LYS A 205 26.55 -5.22 -9.76
CA LYS A 205 27.85 -4.94 -10.39
C LYS A 205 27.73 -4.66 -11.89
N GLU A 206 26.89 -5.44 -12.59
CA GLU A 206 26.62 -5.23 -14.02
C GLU A 206 25.92 -3.89 -14.26
N ILE A 207 24.90 -3.57 -13.44
CA ILE A 207 24.21 -2.27 -13.50
C ILE A 207 25.18 -1.10 -13.29
N GLU A 208 26.09 -1.20 -12.28
CA GLU A 208 27.09 -0.16 -12.04
C GLU A 208 28.09 -0.04 -13.21
N THR A 209 28.46 -1.15 -13.84
CA THR A 209 29.31 -1.13 -15.04
C THR A 209 28.61 -0.38 -16.19
N ILE A 210 27.34 -0.68 -16.47
CA ILE A 210 26.55 0.02 -17.49
C ILE A 210 26.44 1.52 -17.18
N LYS A 211 26.20 1.88 -15.91
CA LYS A 211 26.17 3.29 -15.50
C LYS A 211 27.50 4.00 -15.77
N GLN A 212 28.62 3.37 -15.47
CA GLN A 212 29.97 3.91 -15.72
C GLN A 212 30.21 4.10 -17.24
N GLU A 213 29.81 3.14 -18.06
CA GLU A 213 29.90 3.24 -19.51
C GLU A 213 29.06 4.41 -20.06
N LEU A 214 27.82 4.57 -19.54
CA LEU A 214 26.95 5.70 -19.91
C LEU A 214 27.54 7.04 -19.45
N MET A 215 28.15 7.13 -18.29
CA MET A 215 28.85 8.34 -17.82
C MET A 215 30.03 8.67 -18.71
N LEU A 216 30.84 7.68 -19.10
CA LEU A 216 31.96 7.86 -20.03
C LEU A 216 31.48 8.31 -21.42
N ALA A 217 30.40 7.73 -21.92
CA ALA A 217 29.81 8.09 -23.19
C ALA A 217 29.22 9.52 -23.21
N LEU A 218 28.68 10.00 -22.08
CA LEU A 218 28.24 11.39 -21.93
C LEU A 218 29.38 12.38 -22.00
N GLY A 219 30.56 12.03 -21.46
CA GLY A 219 31.73 12.88 -21.38
C GLY A 219 31.46 14.15 -20.56
N ASP A 220 31.59 15.30 -21.17
CA ASP A 220 31.34 16.63 -20.58
C ASP A 220 29.87 17.09 -20.68
N ARG A 221 29.00 16.26 -21.25
CA ARG A 221 27.59 16.58 -21.45
C ARG A 221 26.75 16.10 -20.26
N GLU A 222 25.80 16.94 -19.86
CA GLU A 222 24.88 16.62 -18.77
C GLU A 222 23.68 15.76 -19.18
N THR A 223 23.39 15.69 -20.49
CA THR A 223 22.19 15.01 -21.00
C THR A 223 22.43 14.45 -22.40
N ALA A 224 21.94 13.24 -22.63
CA ALA A 224 21.81 12.64 -23.97
C ALA A 224 20.39 12.08 -24.14
N GLU A 225 19.87 12.18 -25.37
CA GLU A 225 18.54 11.67 -25.73
C GLU A 225 18.65 10.66 -26.85
N ALA A 226 17.93 9.56 -26.72
CA ALA A 226 17.68 8.56 -27.73
C ALA A 226 16.16 8.38 -27.88
N GLN A 227 15.72 7.64 -28.91
CA GLN A 227 14.27 7.52 -29.22
C GLN A 227 13.36 7.16 -28.04
N LYS A 228 13.86 6.36 -27.08
CA LYS A 228 13.09 5.87 -25.93
C LYS A 228 13.67 6.29 -24.58
N TYR A 229 14.88 6.82 -24.54
CA TYR A 229 15.59 7.05 -23.31
C TYR A 229 16.20 8.45 -23.27
N ARG A 230 16.15 9.03 -22.09
CA ARG A 230 16.89 10.24 -21.76
C ARG A 230 17.84 9.92 -20.60
N VAL A 231 19.13 10.08 -20.82
CA VAL A 231 20.16 9.88 -19.82
C VAL A 231 20.62 11.24 -19.33
N THR A 232 20.64 11.42 -18.01
CA THR A 232 21.11 12.67 -17.38
C THR A 232 22.15 12.35 -16.32
N PHE A 233 23.28 13.07 -16.37
CA PHE A 233 24.34 13.02 -15.39
C PHE A 233 24.75 14.44 -15.04
N LYS A 234 24.04 15.05 -14.07
CA LYS A 234 24.20 16.46 -13.69
C LYS A 234 24.83 16.57 -12.30
N PRO A 235 25.66 17.59 -12.09
CA PRO A 235 26.10 17.92 -10.75
C PRO A 235 24.89 18.18 -9.83
N GLN A 236 24.89 17.53 -8.68
CA GLN A 236 23.87 17.77 -7.64
C GLN A 236 24.59 18.20 -6.36
N THR A 237 24.18 19.33 -5.82
CA THR A 237 24.63 19.76 -4.51
C THR A 237 23.65 19.27 -3.45
N ARG A 238 24.11 18.42 -2.57
CA ARG A 238 23.33 17.95 -1.41
C ARG A 238 24.01 18.42 -0.13
N THR A 239 23.29 19.20 0.66
CA THR A 239 23.73 19.57 2.00
C THR A 239 23.29 18.48 2.98
N SER A 240 24.21 17.93 3.72
CA SER A 240 23.95 16.98 4.79
C SER A 240 24.64 17.43 6.08
N ILE A 241 24.06 17.06 7.21
CA ILE A 241 24.68 17.30 8.51
C ILE A 241 25.70 16.20 8.76
N ASP A 242 26.95 16.58 9.06
CA ASP A 242 27.98 15.65 9.56
C ASP A 242 27.65 15.30 11.03
N SER A 243 26.86 14.23 11.17
CA SER A 243 26.39 13.77 12.48
C SER A 243 27.55 13.36 13.42
N LYS A 244 28.67 12.88 12.88
CA LYS A 244 29.84 12.51 13.68
C LYS A 244 30.53 13.74 14.24
N ARG A 245 30.72 14.75 13.39
CA ARG A 245 31.29 16.03 13.79
C ARG A 245 30.37 16.80 14.74
N LEU A 246 29.05 16.82 14.44
CA LEU A 246 28.04 17.44 15.31
C LEU A 246 28.05 16.83 16.72
N LYS A 247 28.10 15.49 16.82
CA LYS A 247 28.18 14.78 18.10
C LYS A 247 29.48 15.09 18.88
N ALA A 248 30.58 15.28 18.16
CA ALA A 248 31.87 15.57 18.77
C ALA A 248 32.01 17.04 19.24
N GLU A 249 31.55 17.99 18.43
CA GLU A 249 31.74 19.43 18.68
C GLU A 249 30.56 20.07 19.44
N ARG A 250 29.34 19.55 19.27
CA ARG A 250 28.09 20.09 19.85
C ARG A 250 27.20 18.96 20.34
N PRO A 251 27.63 18.16 21.33
CA PRO A 251 26.86 17.01 21.83
C PRO A 251 25.49 17.39 22.34
N GLU A 252 25.33 18.55 22.96
CA GLU A 252 24.03 19.03 23.47
C GLU A 252 22.98 19.19 22.37
N ILE A 253 23.38 19.64 21.18
CA ILE A 253 22.49 19.78 20.02
C ILE A 253 22.23 18.38 19.41
N TYR A 254 23.27 17.56 19.32
CA TYR A 254 23.09 16.21 18.79
C TYR A 254 22.10 15.40 19.61
N ASP A 255 22.21 15.41 20.94
CA ASP A 255 21.36 14.64 21.86
C ASP A 255 19.92 15.16 21.88
N GLU A 256 19.71 16.48 21.70
CA GLU A 256 18.38 17.08 21.59
C GLU A 256 17.60 16.59 20.37
N TYR A 257 18.30 16.34 19.22
CA TYR A 257 17.67 15.97 17.96
C TYR A 257 17.92 14.50 17.55
N ALA A 258 18.72 13.74 18.30
CA ALA A 258 18.96 12.34 18.02
C ALA A 258 17.77 11.47 18.42
N GLN A 259 17.29 10.64 17.50
CA GLN A 259 16.27 9.65 17.77
C GLN A 259 16.88 8.25 17.73
N ALA A 260 16.73 7.51 18.81
CA ALA A 260 17.09 6.10 18.84
C ALA A 260 15.94 5.27 18.24
N THR A 261 16.24 4.52 17.19
CA THR A 261 15.30 3.58 16.60
C THR A 261 15.78 2.16 16.86
N GLU A 262 14.98 1.37 17.53
CA GLU A 262 15.26 -0.06 17.71
C GLU A 262 14.73 -0.82 16.49
N SER A 263 15.59 -1.58 15.82
CA SER A 263 15.19 -2.45 14.70
C SER A 263 15.86 -3.81 14.83
N ARG A 264 15.10 -4.86 14.48
CA ARG A 264 15.69 -6.21 14.30
C ARG A 264 16.16 -6.33 12.86
N VAL A 265 17.41 -6.76 12.70
CA VAL A 265 18.05 -6.95 11.38
C VAL A 265 18.32 -8.44 11.23
N LEU A 266 17.96 -9.01 10.06
CA LEU A 266 18.31 -10.36 9.66
C LEU A 266 19.68 -10.33 8.99
#